data_73e9776539b1cdf198a3a391cdb8d8c7
#
_entry.id   73e9776539b1cdf198a3a391cdb8d8c7
#
_cell.length_a   1.000
_cell.length_b   1.000
_cell.length_c   1.000
_cell.angle_alpha   90.00
_cell.angle_beta   90.00
_cell.angle_gamma   90.00
#
_symmetry.space_group_name_H-M   'P 1'
#
loop_
_entity.id
_entity.type
_entity.pdbx_description
1 polymer ?
#
loop_
_entity_poly.entity_id
_entity_poly.type
_entity_poly.pdbx_seq_one_letter_code
_entity_poly.pdbx_strand_id
1 'polypeptide(L)'
;MKTIKTDEYTIKSGHLSVSNGHNIWYEQWGNPKSKIPVLSFHGGPGSQYKPHHKYNFDPEIHQVISFDQRGCGNSLPYGELKYNNTQELIKDAKLILEHLNIEKVYLFGGSWGSTMALLFNIDYPDIIEATIIRGIFTGTKAEISYVDKGLFKNFYPEVWERFVNSVPKSHKNNPAKYHYRQLNKTDNKSNIRSSKALEELEWPLLGFDWLGFNDIKIDKDPTQKLLEYDFVPYKIYAHYMQNNCFLSGNYIIENCIKIKNPVHIVQGRYDMVCPPITAFNLHKTLQNSELYITLSSHGNDPETRSVLKTLIKTTIK
;
A
#
# COMPACT_ATOMS: atom_id res chain seq x y z
N MET A 1 18.28 -19.21 -3.72
CA MET A 1 16.97 -19.03 -4.37
C MET A 1 17.20 -18.79 -5.85
N LYS A 2 16.56 -19.55 -6.75
CA LYS A 2 16.57 -19.20 -8.19
C LYS A 2 15.88 -17.83 -8.33
N THR A 3 16.55 -16.88 -8.97
CA THR A 3 15.95 -15.60 -9.31
C THR A 3 14.84 -15.88 -10.33
N ILE A 4 13.58 -15.72 -9.94
CA ILE A 4 12.46 -15.86 -10.86
C ILE A 4 12.55 -14.70 -11.85
N LYS A 5 12.72 -15.00 -13.12
CA LYS A 5 12.55 -14.00 -14.18
C LYS A 5 11.06 -13.69 -14.27
N THR A 6 10.65 -12.59 -13.70
CA THR A 6 9.22 -12.26 -13.52
C THR A 6 8.45 -12.15 -14.82
N ASP A 7 9.08 -11.78 -15.92
CA ASP A 7 8.45 -11.60 -17.23
C ASP A 7 8.15 -12.93 -17.95
N GLU A 8 8.83 -14.02 -17.54
CA GLU A 8 8.68 -15.35 -18.17
C GLU A 8 7.29 -15.98 -17.93
N TYR A 9 6.58 -15.54 -16.88
CA TYR A 9 5.27 -16.05 -16.50
C TYR A 9 4.13 -15.05 -16.74
N THR A 10 4.38 -13.97 -17.46
CA THR A 10 3.32 -13.01 -17.81
C THR A 10 2.38 -13.64 -18.83
N ILE A 11 1.11 -13.79 -18.47
CA ILE A 11 0.05 -14.33 -19.32
C ILE A 11 -0.51 -13.22 -20.19
N LYS A 12 -0.84 -12.10 -19.58
CA LYS A 12 -1.42 -10.94 -20.25
C LYS A 12 -1.11 -9.67 -19.45
N SER A 13 -0.85 -8.58 -20.14
CA SER A 13 -0.79 -7.24 -19.54
C SER A 13 -1.34 -6.21 -20.50
N GLY A 14 -1.79 -5.08 -19.98
CA GLY A 14 -2.34 -4.01 -20.81
C GLY A 14 -3.00 -2.92 -19.99
N HIS A 15 -3.73 -2.07 -20.67
CA HIS A 15 -4.51 -1.00 -20.05
C HIS A 15 -6.00 -1.26 -20.26
N LEU A 16 -6.76 -1.09 -19.19
CA LEU A 16 -8.22 -1.09 -19.22
C LEU A 16 -8.73 0.35 -19.07
N SER A 17 -9.48 0.82 -20.06
CA SER A 17 -10.15 2.11 -19.94
C SER A 17 -11.29 2.01 -18.92
N VAL A 18 -11.26 2.89 -17.94
CA VAL A 18 -12.26 2.97 -16.87
C VAL A 18 -12.92 4.35 -16.84
N SER A 19 -13.74 4.62 -15.83
CA SER A 19 -14.45 5.89 -15.71
C SER A 19 -13.54 7.12 -15.70
N ASN A 20 -14.07 8.24 -16.17
CA ASN A 20 -13.46 9.57 -16.07
C ASN A 20 -12.10 9.72 -16.78
N GLY A 21 -11.87 8.95 -17.85
CA GLY A 21 -10.67 9.08 -18.70
C GLY A 21 -9.41 8.45 -18.11
N HIS A 22 -9.54 7.62 -17.08
CA HIS A 22 -8.42 6.84 -16.57
C HIS A 22 -8.25 5.53 -17.36
N ASN A 23 -7.00 5.09 -17.49
CA ASN A 23 -6.62 3.80 -18.07
C ASN A 23 -5.76 3.05 -17.07
N ILE A 24 -6.29 1.98 -16.53
CA ILE A 24 -5.64 1.21 -15.47
C ILE A 24 -4.75 0.15 -16.10
N TRP A 25 -3.45 0.19 -15.79
CA TRP A 25 -2.54 -0.88 -16.16
C TRP A 25 -2.77 -2.10 -15.27
N TYR A 26 -2.84 -3.27 -15.89
CA TYR A 26 -2.96 -4.54 -15.20
C TYR A 26 -2.03 -5.60 -15.77
N GLU A 27 -1.72 -6.59 -14.97
CA GLU A 27 -0.96 -7.78 -15.37
C GLU A 27 -1.61 -9.03 -14.76
N GLN A 28 -1.71 -10.06 -15.59
CA GLN A 28 -2.06 -11.41 -15.23
C GLN A 28 -0.80 -12.26 -15.35
N TRP A 29 -0.35 -12.88 -14.25
CA TRP A 29 0.92 -13.54 -14.13
C TRP A 29 0.78 -14.91 -13.44
N GLY A 30 1.63 -15.88 -13.80
CA GLY A 30 1.71 -17.21 -13.19
C GLY A 30 1.00 -18.28 -13.98
N ASN A 31 0.33 -19.23 -13.31
CA ASN A 31 -0.29 -20.39 -13.94
C ASN A 31 -1.68 -20.06 -14.53
N PRO A 32 -1.84 -20.09 -15.87
CA PRO A 32 -3.13 -19.80 -16.50
C PRO A 32 -4.20 -20.88 -16.23
N LYS A 33 -3.82 -22.02 -15.68
CA LYS A 33 -4.73 -23.13 -15.32
C LYS A 33 -5.18 -23.06 -13.85
N SER A 34 -4.68 -22.09 -13.07
CA SER A 34 -5.15 -21.88 -11.70
C SER A 34 -6.64 -21.57 -11.71
N LYS A 35 -7.41 -22.30 -10.89
CA LYS A 35 -8.88 -22.21 -10.90
C LYS A 35 -9.37 -20.87 -10.36
N ILE A 36 -8.72 -20.38 -9.33
CA ILE A 36 -9.10 -19.14 -8.64
C ILE A 36 -7.85 -18.28 -8.46
N PRO A 37 -7.75 -17.18 -9.18
CA PRO A 37 -6.58 -16.30 -9.08
C PRO A 37 -6.56 -15.45 -7.81
N VAL A 38 -5.41 -14.86 -7.57
CA VAL A 38 -5.20 -13.87 -6.49
C VAL A 38 -5.31 -12.47 -7.08
N LEU A 39 -6.22 -11.64 -6.57
CA LEU A 39 -6.21 -10.21 -6.81
C LEU A 39 -5.31 -9.52 -5.80
N SER A 40 -4.23 -8.91 -6.27
CA SER A 40 -3.20 -8.31 -5.43
C SER A 40 -3.24 -6.78 -5.49
N PHE A 41 -3.34 -6.15 -4.33
CA PHE A 41 -3.34 -4.69 -4.16
C PHE A 41 -1.98 -4.20 -3.66
N HIS A 42 -1.38 -3.24 -4.37
CA HIS A 42 -0.15 -2.60 -3.90
C HIS A 42 -0.41 -1.60 -2.78
N GLY A 43 0.64 -1.27 -2.03
CA GLY A 43 0.62 -0.32 -0.92
C GLY A 43 0.71 1.15 -1.36
N GLY A 44 1.05 2.02 -0.44
CA GLY A 44 1.11 3.48 -0.58
C GLY A 44 0.13 4.15 0.38
N PRO A 45 -0.95 4.83 -0.07
CA PRO A 45 -1.35 5.07 -1.47
C PRO A 45 -0.28 5.79 -2.28
N GLY A 46 -0.34 5.65 -3.62
CA GLY A 46 0.60 6.32 -4.51
C GLY A 46 1.80 5.47 -4.95
N SER A 47 2.00 4.26 -4.39
CA SER A 47 3.03 3.33 -4.86
C SER A 47 2.64 2.72 -6.22
N GLN A 48 3.29 1.66 -6.61
CA GLN A 48 2.98 0.89 -7.82
C GLN A 48 3.24 -0.59 -7.57
N TYR A 49 2.75 -1.44 -8.45
CA TYR A 49 3.09 -2.84 -8.43
C TYR A 49 4.55 -3.05 -8.90
N LYS A 50 5.31 -3.82 -8.13
CA LYS A 50 6.74 -4.10 -8.42
C LYS A 50 6.97 -5.61 -8.52
N PRO A 51 7.95 -6.05 -9.32
CA PRO A 51 8.24 -7.48 -9.51
C PRO A 51 8.40 -8.29 -8.22
N HIS A 52 8.96 -7.68 -7.17
CA HIS A 52 9.17 -8.38 -5.89
C HIS A 52 7.86 -8.74 -5.14
N HIS A 53 6.73 -8.12 -5.46
CA HIS A 53 5.43 -8.50 -4.90
C HIS A 53 5.03 -9.93 -5.31
N LYS A 54 5.50 -10.39 -6.48
CA LYS A 54 5.27 -11.74 -7.00
C LYS A 54 6.05 -12.83 -6.25
N TYR A 55 7.13 -12.48 -5.52
CA TYR A 55 8.03 -13.46 -4.86
C TYR A 55 7.39 -14.25 -3.73
N ASN A 56 6.21 -13.88 -3.29
CA ASN A 56 5.43 -14.65 -2.32
C ASN A 56 4.68 -15.81 -2.98
N PHE A 57 4.51 -15.81 -4.30
CA PHE A 57 3.71 -16.76 -5.06
C PHE A 57 4.59 -17.70 -5.89
N ASP A 58 4.11 -18.93 -6.06
CA ASP A 58 4.72 -19.91 -6.96
C ASP A 58 4.03 -19.81 -8.31
N PRO A 59 4.75 -19.42 -9.40
CA PRO A 59 4.16 -19.24 -10.72
C PRO A 59 3.66 -20.54 -11.38
N GLU A 60 4.11 -21.70 -10.92
CA GLU A 60 3.64 -22.99 -11.43
C GLU A 60 2.27 -23.37 -10.83
N ILE A 61 1.89 -22.76 -9.70
CA ILE A 61 0.66 -23.08 -8.97
C ILE A 61 -0.33 -21.92 -9.05
N HIS A 62 0.13 -20.72 -8.75
CA HIS A 62 -0.72 -19.56 -8.53
C HIS A 62 -0.86 -18.71 -9.79
N GLN A 63 -2.04 -18.12 -9.96
CA GLN A 63 -2.26 -17.01 -10.88
C GLN A 63 -2.49 -15.74 -10.07
N VAL A 64 -1.76 -14.67 -10.41
CA VAL A 64 -1.86 -13.37 -9.73
C VAL A 64 -2.29 -12.30 -10.73
N ILE A 65 -3.32 -11.55 -10.35
CA ILE A 65 -3.75 -10.35 -11.03
C ILE A 65 -3.29 -9.17 -10.22
N SER A 66 -2.49 -8.34 -10.82
CA SER A 66 -1.98 -7.10 -10.24
C SER A 66 -2.32 -5.92 -11.14
N PHE A 67 -2.43 -4.75 -10.56
CA PHE A 67 -2.70 -3.53 -11.30
C PHE A 67 -2.11 -2.32 -10.58
N ASP A 68 -1.77 -1.30 -11.33
CA ASP A 68 -1.39 -0.01 -10.78
C ASP A 68 -2.67 0.83 -10.59
N GLN A 69 -2.87 1.33 -9.38
CA GLN A 69 -4.04 2.16 -9.03
C GLN A 69 -4.00 3.48 -9.82
N ARG A 70 -5.12 4.23 -9.85
CA ARG A 70 -5.23 5.51 -10.59
C ARG A 70 -4.07 6.43 -10.30
N GLY A 71 -3.47 6.99 -11.34
CA GLY A 71 -2.34 7.90 -11.26
C GLY A 71 -1.02 7.27 -10.84
N CYS A 72 -0.97 5.97 -10.57
CA CYS A 72 0.19 5.25 -10.10
C CYS A 72 0.88 4.47 -11.22
N GLY A 73 2.21 4.30 -11.11
CA GLY A 73 2.98 3.40 -11.96
C GLY A 73 2.72 3.58 -13.45
N ASN A 74 2.26 2.53 -14.10
CA ASN A 74 1.94 2.52 -15.53
C ASN A 74 0.49 2.96 -15.85
N SER A 75 -0.35 3.22 -14.84
CA SER A 75 -1.72 3.72 -15.06
C SER A 75 -1.73 5.18 -15.49
N LEU A 76 -2.66 5.53 -16.40
CA LEU A 76 -2.74 6.83 -17.04
C LEU A 76 -4.05 7.56 -16.70
N PRO A 77 -4.02 8.90 -16.62
CA PRO A 77 -2.86 9.80 -16.65
C PRO A 77 -2.03 9.68 -15.37
N TYR A 78 -0.70 9.61 -15.50
CA TYR A 78 0.20 9.50 -14.36
C TYR A 78 0.14 10.74 -13.46
N GLY A 79 0.01 10.55 -12.15
CA GLY A 79 -0.08 11.62 -11.17
C GLY A 79 -1.40 12.41 -11.16
N GLU A 80 -2.43 11.93 -11.88
CA GLU A 80 -3.76 12.56 -11.89
C GLU A 80 -4.49 12.32 -10.56
N LEU A 81 -5.01 13.42 -9.98
CA LEU A 81 -5.75 13.40 -8.73
C LEU A 81 -7.27 13.50 -8.92
N LYS A 82 -7.71 14.01 -10.07
CA LYS A 82 -9.13 14.15 -10.36
C LYS A 82 -9.78 12.78 -10.50
N TYR A 83 -10.88 12.55 -9.80
CA TYR A 83 -11.55 11.25 -9.71
C TYR A 83 -10.65 10.10 -9.19
N ASN A 84 -9.58 10.44 -8.47
CA ASN A 84 -8.71 9.49 -7.82
C ASN A 84 -9.08 9.44 -6.33
N ASN A 85 -9.97 8.52 -5.99
CA ASN A 85 -10.48 8.29 -4.65
C ASN A 85 -10.72 6.79 -4.40
N THR A 86 -10.86 6.42 -3.15
CA THR A 86 -10.97 5.02 -2.71
C THR A 86 -12.11 4.27 -3.38
N GLN A 87 -13.28 4.90 -3.53
CA GLN A 87 -14.46 4.28 -4.14
C GLN A 87 -14.22 3.93 -5.62
N GLU A 88 -13.56 4.82 -6.35
CA GLU A 88 -13.22 4.55 -7.75
C GLU A 88 -12.16 3.45 -7.89
N LEU A 89 -11.18 3.37 -6.97
CA LEU A 89 -10.19 2.28 -6.99
C LEU A 89 -10.85 0.89 -6.80
N ILE A 90 -11.85 0.79 -5.93
CA ILE A 90 -12.59 -0.46 -5.72
C ILE A 90 -13.38 -0.85 -6.97
N LYS A 91 -14.02 0.11 -7.64
CA LYS A 91 -14.71 -0.13 -8.91
C LYS A 91 -13.75 -0.57 -10.01
N ASP A 92 -12.58 0.06 -10.12
CA ASP A 92 -11.56 -0.31 -11.10
C ASP A 92 -11.10 -1.76 -10.91
N ALA A 93 -10.86 -2.16 -9.66
CA ALA A 93 -10.50 -3.55 -9.35
C ALA A 93 -11.59 -4.54 -9.79
N LYS A 94 -12.86 -4.21 -9.59
CA LYS A 94 -13.99 -5.04 -10.05
C LYS A 94 -14.06 -5.10 -11.58
N LEU A 95 -13.88 -3.97 -12.27
CA LEU A 95 -13.87 -3.92 -13.73
C LEU A 95 -12.72 -4.74 -14.35
N ILE A 96 -11.56 -4.80 -13.69
CA ILE A 96 -10.44 -5.65 -14.13
C ILE A 96 -10.86 -7.13 -14.07
N LEU A 97 -11.50 -7.59 -12.99
CA LEU A 97 -11.99 -8.96 -12.89
C LEU A 97 -13.04 -9.28 -13.96
N GLU A 98 -13.96 -8.38 -14.21
CA GLU A 98 -14.97 -8.51 -15.27
C GLU A 98 -14.33 -8.58 -16.66
N HIS A 99 -13.36 -7.70 -16.95
CA HIS A 99 -12.61 -7.69 -18.21
C HIS A 99 -11.84 -9.02 -18.44
N LEU A 100 -11.39 -9.65 -17.37
CA LEU A 100 -10.67 -10.92 -17.41
C LEU A 100 -11.58 -12.14 -17.29
N ASN A 101 -12.91 -11.95 -17.19
CA ASN A 101 -13.92 -13.00 -16.98
C ASN A 101 -13.63 -13.87 -15.73
N ILE A 102 -13.28 -13.20 -14.62
CA ILE A 102 -12.95 -13.86 -13.36
C ILE A 102 -14.12 -13.69 -12.39
N GLU A 103 -14.70 -14.80 -11.99
CA GLU A 103 -15.88 -14.86 -11.11
C GLU A 103 -15.52 -14.89 -9.63
N LYS A 104 -14.37 -15.52 -9.27
CA LYS A 104 -13.91 -15.68 -7.90
C LYS A 104 -12.43 -15.41 -7.75
N VAL A 105 -12.03 -14.87 -6.58
CA VAL A 105 -10.63 -14.53 -6.29
C VAL A 105 -10.27 -14.77 -4.82
N TYR A 106 -8.98 -14.99 -4.59
CA TYR A 106 -8.33 -14.69 -3.31
C TYR A 106 -7.86 -13.24 -3.30
N LEU A 107 -7.87 -12.59 -2.14
CA LEU A 107 -7.33 -11.23 -2.00
C LEU A 107 -5.98 -11.26 -1.29
N PHE A 108 -5.06 -10.43 -1.80
CA PHE A 108 -3.77 -10.20 -1.16
C PHE A 108 -3.45 -8.71 -1.12
N GLY A 109 -2.99 -8.20 0.04
CA GLY A 109 -2.61 -6.80 0.16
C GLY A 109 -1.81 -6.49 1.40
N GLY A 110 -0.93 -5.49 1.31
CA GLY A 110 -0.16 -5.01 2.45
C GLY A 110 -0.22 -3.50 2.58
N SER A 111 -0.17 -2.97 3.83
CA SER A 111 -0.24 -1.54 4.08
C SER A 111 -1.53 -0.97 3.49
N TRP A 112 -1.50 0.11 2.71
CA TRP A 112 -2.64 0.60 1.94
C TRP A 112 -3.35 -0.50 1.13
N GLY A 113 -2.60 -1.49 0.61
CA GLY A 113 -3.19 -2.65 -0.06
C GLY A 113 -4.08 -3.49 0.85
N SER A 114 -3.87 -3.51 2.17
CA SER A 114 -4.77 -4.16 3.12
C SER A 114 -6.10 -3.41 3.26
N THR A 115 -6.06 -2.06 3.22
CA THR A 115 -7.25 -1.21 3.15
C THR A 115 -8.09 -1.56 1.93
N MET A 116 -7.43 -1.62 0.76
CA MET A 116 -8.09 -1.94 -0.51
C MET A 116 -8.69 -3.35 -0.51
N ALA A 117 -7.97 -4.36 -0.01
CA ALA A 117 -8.46 -5.72 0.08
C ALA A 117 -9.68 -5.84 1.00
N LEU A 118 -9.65 -5.17 2.15
CA LEU A 118 -10.79 -5.15 3.09
C LEU A 118 -12.01 -4.46 2.49
N LEU A 119 -11.84 -3.30 1.86
CA LEU A 119 -12.94 -2.57 1.22
C LEU A 119 -13.53 -3.37 0.06
N PHE A 120 -12.69 -3.99 -0.77
CA PHE A 120 -13.15 -4.84 -1.86
C PHE A 120 -13.95 -6.04 -1.33
N ASN A 121 -13.52 -6.63 -0.22
CA ASN A 121 -14.23 -7.74 0.42
C ASN A 121 -15.56 -7.28 1.07
N ILE A 122 -15.62 -6.06 1.61
CA ILE A 122 -16.87 -5.48 2.14
C ILE A 122 -17.89 -5.26 1.03
N ASP A 123 -17.45 -4.81 -0.16
CA ASP A 123 -18.32 -4.47 -1.28
C ASP A 123 -18.72 -5.69 -2.13
N TYR A 124 -17.85 -6.70 -2.21
CA TYR A 124 -18.03 -7.89 -3.06
C TYR A 124 -17.74 -9.22 -2.33
N PRO A 125 -18.34 -9.49 -1.13
CA PRO A 125 -17.98 -10.65 -0.31
C PRO A 125 -18.22 -12.00 -0.99
N ASP A 126 -19.19 -12.08 -1.90
CA ASP A 126 -19.64 -13.34 -2.51
C ASP A 126 -18.64 -13.91 -3.54
N ILE A 127 -17.74 -13.08 -4.05
CA ILE A 127 -16.71 -13.50 -5.02
C ILE A 127 -15.35 -13.78 -4.37
N ILE A 128 -15.23 -13.67 -3.04
CA ILE A 128 -13.97 -13.82 -2.31
C ILE A 128 -13.91 -15.19 -1.63
N GLU A 129 -12.89 -15.96 -1.92
CA GLU A 129 -12.63 -17.24 -1.26
C GLU A 129 -11.93 -17.09 0.09
N ALA A 130 -10.87 -16.29 0.14
CA ALA A 130 -10.20 -15.88 1.37
C ALA A 130 -9.36 -14.61 1.14
N THR A 131 -8.97 -13.96 2.23
CA THR A 131 -8.16 -12.73 2.23
C THR A 131 -6.89 -12.92 3.06
N ILE A 132 -5.73 -12.61 2.49
CA ILE A 132 -4.44 -12.59 3.20
C ILE A 132 -3.92 -11.17 3.18
N ILE A 133 -3.79 -10.55 4.35
CA ILE A 133 -3.37 -9.15 4.49
C ILE A 133 -2.24 -9.00 5.51
N ARG A 134 -1.40 -7.97 5.30
CA ARG A 134 -0.31 -7.67 6.23
C ARG A 134 -0.14 -6.17 6.48
N GLY A 135 0.46 -5.81 7.63
CA GLY A 135 0.76 -4.41 7.95
C GLY A 135 -0.50 -3.55 7.86
N ILE A 136 -1.46 -3.83 8.73
CA ILE A 136 -2.86 -3.41 8.60
C ILE A 136 -3.03 -1.90 8.75
N PHE A 137 -3.65 -1.30 7.74
CA PHE A 137 -4.10 0.08 7.72
C PHE A 137 -5.59 0.13 7.38
N THR A 138 -6.39 0.80 8.19
CA THR A 138 -7.84 0.92 7.99
C THR A 138 -8.28 2.32 7.53
N GLY A 139 -7.32 3.24 7.37
CA GLY A 139 -7.55 4.59 6.83
C GLY A 139 -8.23 5.55 7.82
N THR A 140 -8.17 5.27 9.12
CA THR A 140 -8.78 6.13 10.13
C THR A 140 -7.96 7.39 10.40
N LYS A 141 -8.62 8.44 10.88
CA LYS A 141 -7.93 9.67 11.34
C LYS A 141 -6.91 9.41 12.45
N ALA A 142 -7.13 8.40 13.29
CA ALA A 142 -6.20 8.03 14.35
C ALA A 142 -4.91 7.49 13.78
N GLU A 143 -4.98 6.60 12.77
CA GLU A 143 -3.82 6.03 12.09
C GLU A 143 -3.05 7.09 11.30
N ILE A 144 -3.74 7.94 10.53
CA ILE A 144 -3.12 9.07 9.82
C ILE A 144 -2.42 9.98 10.84
N SER A 145 -3.08 10.32 11.94
CA SER A 145 -2.50 11.16 13.00
C SER A 145 -1.32 10.51 13.71
N TYR A 146 -1.22 9.19 13.72
CA TYR A 146 -0.09 8.49 14.35
C TYR A 146 1.24 8.87 13.68
N VAL A 147 1.28 8.88 12.35
CA VAL A 147 2.44 9.31 11.57
C VAL A 147 2.55 10.85 11.54
N ASP A 148 1.48 11.55 11.18
CA ASP A 148 1.45 13.00 10.96
C ASP A 148 1.83 13.82 12.19
N LYS A 149 1.57 13.29 13.40
CA LYS A 149 1.88 13.95 14.69
C LYS A 149 3.07 13.32 15.41
N GLY A 150 3.75 12.37 14.77
CA GLY A 150 4.95 11.74 15.33
C GLY A 150 4.70 10.98 16.63
N LEU A 151 3.61 10.20 16.72
CA LEU A 151 3.35 9.41 17.92
C LEU A 151 4.39 8.29 18.11
N PHE A 152 5.16 7.98 17.07
CA PHE A 152 6.33 7.09 17.08
C PHE A 152 7.61 7.75 17.62
N LYS A 153 7.62 9.04 17.88
CA LYS A 153 8.84 9.84 18.22
C LYS A 153 9.60 9.36 19.46
N ASN A 154 8.97 8.60 20.34
CA ASN A 154 9.66 8.02 21.49
C ASN A 154 10.65 6.91 21.09
N PHE A 155 10.49 6.33 19.90
CA PHE A 155 11.37 5.32 19.32
C PHE A 155 12.34 5.91 18.28
N TYR A 156 11.94 6.97 17.58
CA TYR A 156 12.68 7.64 16.50
C TYR A 156 12.68 9.17 16.71
N PRO A 157 13.27 9.70 17.82
CA PRO A 157 13.24 11.13 18.14
C PRO A 157 13.98 11.98 17.09
N GLU A 158 15.08 11.47 16.54
CA GLU A 158 15.90 12.15 15.53
C GLU A 158 15.19 12.28 14.18
N VAL A 159 14.40 11.27 13.81
CA VAL A 159 13.57 11.29 12.58
C VAL A 159 12.49 12.36 12.71
N TRP A 160 11.80 12.37 13.85
CA TRP A 160 10.76 13.36 14.11
C TRP A 160 11.32 14.79 14.20
N GLU A 161 12.42 15.00 14.89
CA GLU A 161 13.06 16.31 15.00
C GLU A 161 13.47 16.85 13.63
N ARG A 162 14.07 16.03 12.78
CA ARG A 162 14.43 16.38 11.41
C ARG A 162 13.20 16.79 10.60
N PHE A 163 12.14 16.01 10.68
CA PHE A 163 10.89 16.31 9.98
C PHE A 163 10.26 17.63 10.44
N VAL A 164 10.21 17.89 11.74
CA VAL A 164 9.72 19.16 12.30
C VAL A 164 10.61 20.34 11.87
N ASN A 165 11.91 20.12 11.70
CA ASN A 165 12.85 21.17 11.28
C ASN A 165 12.87 21.39 9.76
N SER A 166 12.24 20.54 8.96
CA SER A 166 12.11 20.70 7.50
C SER A 166 11.09 21.76 7.08
N VAL A 167 10.28 22.27 8.03
CA VAL A 167 9.23 23.26 7.76
C VAL A 167 9.52 24.63 8.44
N PRO A 168 8.94 25.74 7.94
CA PRO A 168 9.02 27.03 8.59
C PRO A 168 8.49 26.99 10.03
N LYS A 169 9.03 27.86 10.91
CA LYS A 169 8.70 27.92 12.34
C LYS A 169 7.18 27.95 12.62
N SER A 170 6.42 28.66 11.79
CA SER A 170 4.95 28.78 11.90
C SER A 170 4.19 27.49 11.60
N HIS A 171 4.84 26.47 11.02
CA HIS A 171 4.22 25.20 10.61
C HIS A 171 4.70 23.99 11.43
N LYS A 172 5.61 24.20 12.39
CA LYS A 172 6.19 23.11 13.21
C LYS A 172 5.15 22.30 14.01
N ASN A 173 3.99 22.90 14.31
CA ASN A 173 2.90 22.21 15.01
C ASN A 173 2.15 21.18 14.12
N ASN A 174 2.30 21.29 12.79
CA ASN A 174 1.70 20.33 11.85
C ASN A 174 2.54 20.26 10.57
N PRO A 175 3.74 19.66 10.63
CA PRO A 175 4.67 19.61 9.51
C PRO A 175 4.11 18.80 8.34
N ALA A 176 3.40 17.70 8.57
CA ALA A 176 2.79 16.87 7.53
C ALA A 176 1.82 17.70 6.66
N LYS A 177 0.92 18.48 7.29
CA LYS A 177 -0.02 19.35 6.57
C LYS A 177 0.68 20.41 5.71
N TYR A 178 1.84 20.91 6.14
CA TYR A 178 2.65 21.81 5.32
C TYR A 178 3.11 21.09 4.06
N HIS A 179 3.77 19.94 4.18
CA HIS A 179 4.28 19.18 3.05
C HIS A 179 3.17 18.73 2.08
N TYR A 180 2.04 18.26 2.59
CA TYR A 180 0.89 17.91 1.76
C TYR A 180 0.40 19.10 0.92
N ARG A 181 0.36 20.30 1.49
CA ARG A 181 -0.02 21.50 0.73
C ARG A 181 1.02 21.88 -0.34
N GLN A 182 2.31 21.67 -0.08
CA GLN A 182 3.34 21.94 -1.08
C GLN A 182 3.21 20.98 -2.28
N LEU A 183 2.89 19.71 -2.05
CA LEU A 183 2.72 18.70 -3.11
C LEU A 183 1.52 18.96 -4.05
N ASN A 184 0.61 19.83 -3.66
CA ASN A 184 -0.51 20.28 -4.50
C ASN A 184 -0.20 21.53 -5.33
N LYS A 185 1.02 22.09 -5.23
CA LYS A 185 1.44 23.27 -6.01
C LYS A 185 1.96 22.84 -7.40
N THR A 186 2.02 23.81 -8.29
CA THR A 186 2.62 23.64 -9.62
C THR A 186 4.15 23.76 -9.62
N ASP A 187 4.75 24.17 -8.49
CA ASP A 187 6.19 24.33 -8.34
C ASP A 187 6.89 22.99 -8.03
N ASN A 188 7.55 22.44 -9.03
CA ASN A 188 8.26 21.15 -8.92
C ASN A 188 9.34 21.16 -7.80
N LYS A 189 10.02 22.26 -7.56
CA LYS A 189 11.06 22.32 -6.49
C LYS A 189 10.44 22.14 -5.10
N SER A 190 9.30 22.76 -4.86
CA SER A 190 8.54 22.58 -3.61
C SER A 190 8.00 21.16 -3.48
N ASN A 191 7.51 20.58 -4.58
CA ASN A 191 7.01 19.20 -4.62
C ASN A 191 8.12 18.21 -4.27
N ILE A 192 9.28 18.30 -4.94
CA ILE A 192 10.43 17.43 -4.69
C ILE A 192 10.92 17.56 -3.25
N ARG A 193 11.06 18.78 -2.72
CA ARG A 193 11.52 19.00 -1.35
C ARG A 193 10.56 18.36 -0.34
N SER A 194 9.27 18.53 -0.55
CA SER A 194 8.25 17.98 0.36
C SER A 194 8.12 16.47 0.27
N SER A 195 8.25 15.91 -0.93
CA SER A 195 8.29 14.47 -1.13
C SER A 195 9.49 13.84 -0.41
N LYS A 196 10.68 14.41 -0.56
CA LYS A 196 11.88 13.94 0.15
C LYS A 196 11.73 14.02 1.67
N ALA A 197 11.13 15.07 2.19
CA ALA A 197 10.90 15.19 3.64
C ALA A 197 9.94 14.10 4.16
N LEU A 198 8.91 13.74 3.40
CA LEU A 198 7.99 12.64 3.74
C LEU A 198 8.68 11.28 3.59
N GLU A 199 9.51 11.11 2.58
CA GLU A 199 10.31 9.90 2.38
C GLU A 199 11.29 9.69 3.55
N GLU A 200 12.01 10.73 3.95
CA GLU A 200 12.94 10.71 5.09
C GLU A 200 12.24 10.49 6.43
N LEU A 201 10.95 10.83 6.54
CA LEU A 201 10.11 10.49 7.69
C LEU A 201 9.72 9.02 7.69
N GLU A 202 9.21 8.52 6.55
CA GLU A 202 8.55 7.21 6.48
C GLU A 202 9.55 6.04 6.40
N TRP A 203 10.59 6.16 5.59
CA TRP A 203 11.51 5.06 5.32
C TRP A 203 12.15 4.44 6.56
N PRO A 204 12.63 5.21 7.56
CA PRO A 204 13.16 4.63 8.80
C PRO A 204 12.15 3.81 9.59
N LEU A 205 10.86 4.11 9.43
CA LEU A 205 9.78 3.43 10.12
C LEU A 205 9.37 2.10 9.46
N LEU A 206 9.77 1.90 8.18
CA LEU A 206 9.37 0.73 7.39
C LEU A 206 10.09 -0.55 7.79
N GLY A 207 11.33 -0.48 8.31
CA GLY A 207 12.08 -1.69 8.61
C GLY A 207 13.43 -1.49 9.26
N PHE A 208 13.95 -2.56 9.87
CA PHE A 208 15.23 -2.55 10.55
C PHE A 208 16.43 -2.41 9.60
N ASP A 209 16.31 -2.92 8.38
CA ASP A 209 17.37 -2.85 7.37
C ASP A 209 17.61 -1.42 6.83
N TRP A 210 16.67 -0.51 7.09
CA TRP A 210 16.77 0.89 6.72
C TRP A 210 17.53 1.75 7.74
N LEU A 211 18.02 1.15 8.82
CA LEU A 211 18.83 1.81 9.87
C LEU A 211 20.26 2.14 9.42
N GLY A 212 20.62 1.88 8.17
CA GLY A 212 21.85 2.33 7.52
C GLY A 212 21.95 3.86 7.34
N PHE A 213 21.53 4.62 8.35
CA PHE A 213 21.50 6.10 8.35
C PHE A 213 22.86 6.77 8.17
N ASN A 214 23.96 6.04 8.36
CA ASN A 214 25.30 6.58 8.20
C ASN A 214 25.75 6.68 6.74
N ASP A 215 24.99 6.09 5.79
CA ASP A 215 25.37 6.03 4.37
C ASP A 215 24.49 6.87 3.44
N ILE A 216 23.61 7.72 3.96
CA ILE A 216 23.02 8.78 3.14
C ILE A 216 24.16 9.77 2.85
N LYS A 217 24.97 9.45 1.84
CA LYS A 217 25.85 10.45 1.24
C LYS A 217 24.95 11.54 0.71
N ILE A 218 24.90 12.66 1.43
CA ILE A 218 24.35 13.90 0.90
C ILE A 218 25.18 14.20 -0.35
N ASP A 219 24.61 13.90 -1.49
CA ASP A 219 25.25 14.12 -2.79
C ASP A 219 25.59 15.61 -2.91
N LYS A 220 26.85 15.93 -3.12
CA LYS A 220 27.35 17.32 -3.11
C LYS A 220 26.83 18.18 -4.27
N ASP A 221 26.14 17.55 -5.24
CA ASP A 221 25.44 18.26 -6.32
C ASP A 221 23.98 17.80 -6.44
N PRO A 222 23.08 18.43 -5.66
CA PRO A 222 21.66 18.06 -5.64
C PRO A 222 20.89 18.52 -6.89
N THR A 223 21.47 19.39 -7.75
CA THR A 223 20.69 20.09 -8.77
C THR A 223 20.31 19.20 -9.95
N GLN A 224 21.17 18.30 -10.39
CA GLN A 224 20.88 17.46 -11.56
C GLN A 224 20.01 16.25 -11.23
N LYS A 225 20.27 15.58 -10.10
CA LYS A 225 19.41 14.47 -9.60
C LYS A 225 18.05 14.93 -9.05
N LEU A 226 17.90 16.20 -8.69
CA LEU A 226 16.62 16.77 -8.26
C LEU A 226 15.60 16.86 -9.40
N LEU A 227 16.04 17.05 -10.65
CA LEU A 227 15.14 17.18 -11.81
C LEU A 227 14.56 15.82 -12.26
N GLU A 228 15.20 14.71 -11.89
CA GLU A 228 14.77 13.33 -12.22
C GLU A 228 13.98 12.67 -11.07
N TYR A 229 13.83 13.35 -9.92
CA TYR A 229 13.15 12.79 -8.77
C TYR A 229 11.64 12.75 -8.98
N ASP A 230 11.08 11.54 -8.91
CA ASP A 230 9.65 11.33 -9.02
C ASP A 230 8.94 11.62 -7.70
N PHE A 231 8.26 12.74 -7.63
CA PHE A 231 7.47 13.14 -6.45
C PHE A 231 6.00 12.68 -6.51
N VAL A 232 5.57 12.10 -7.61
CA VAL A 232 4.16 11.70 -7.84
C VAL A 232 3.66 10.71 -6.79
N PRO A 233 4.41 9.70 -6.35
CA PRO A 233 3.96 8.80 -5.29
C PRO A 233 3.51 9.55 -4.02
N TYR A 234 4.32 10.50 -3.55
CA TYR A 234 3.97 11.30 -2.36
C TYR A 234 2.91 12.38 -2.63
N LYS A 235 2.75 12.83 -3.87
CA LYS A 235 1.63 13.70 -4.26
C LYS A 235 0.30 12.94 -4.10
N ILE A 236 0.23 11.71 -4.57
CA ILE A 236 -0.96 10.86 -4.41
C ILE A 236 -1.15 10.51 -2.93
N TYR A 237 -0.09 10.12 -2.22
CA TYR A 237 -0.13 9.88 -0.78
C TYR A 237 -0.76 11.07 -0.03
N ALA A 238 -0.24 12.27 -0.27
CA ALA A 238 -0.74 13.50 0.36
C ALA A 238 -2.22 13.77 0.03
N HIS A 239 -2.64 13.48 -1.21
CA HIS A 239 -4.04 13.59 -1.62
C HIS A 239 -4.96 12.68 -0.80
N TYR A 240 -4.58 11.44 -0.58
CA TYR A 240 -5.36 10.51 0.23
C TYR A 240 -5.33 10.88 1.72
N MET A 241 -4.17 11.21 2.29
CA MET A 241 -4.06 11.57 3.71
C MET A 241 -4.87 12.83 4.07
N GLN A 242 -4.81 13.87 3.22
CA GLN A 242 -5.59 15.11 3.42
C GLN A 242 -7.11 14.89 3.35
N ASN A 243 -7.54 13.91 2.58
CA ASN A 243 -8.96 13.58 2.39
C ASN A 243 -9.41 12.38 3.28
N ASN A 244 -8.65 12.06 4.34
CA ASN A 244 -8.93 10.94 5.24
C ASN A 244 -9.17 9.64 4.46
N CYS A 245 -8.34 9.36 3.47
CA CYS A 245 -8.45 8.22 2.56
C CYS A 245 -9.83 8.10 1.87
N PHE A 246 -10.60 9.18 1.78
CA PHE A 246 -11.98 9.21 1.29
C PHE A 246 -12.91 8.24 2.04
N LEU A 247 -12.60 7.96 3.30
CA LEU A 247 -13.37 7.10 4.20
C LEU A 247 -13.94 7.93 5.35
N SER A 248 -15.16 7.58 5.79
CA SER A 248 -15.81 8.23 6.92
C SER A 248 -15.58 7.41 8.19
N GLY A 249 -15.16 8.09 9.28
CA GLY A 249 -15.07 7.46 10.60
C GLY A 249 -14.17 6.23 10.64
N ASN A 250 -14.70 5.14 11.14
CA ASN A 250 -14.10 3.81 11.23
C ASN A 250 -14.73 2.86 10.21
N TYR A 251 -14.96 3.32 8.98
CA TYR A 251 -15.77 2.63 7.96
C TYR A 251 -15.46 1.14 7.83
N ILE A 252 -14.18 0.75 7.76
CA ILE A 252 -13.80 -0.66 7.63
C ILE A 252 -14.23 -1.45 8.87
N ILE A 253 -13.93 -0.98 10.05
CA ILE A 253 -14.29 -1.66 11.32
C ILE A 253 -15.80 -1.79 11.45
N GLU A 254 -16.57 -0.75 11.11
CA GLU A 254 -18.03 -0.74 11.20
C GLU A 254 -18.70 -1.66 10.18
N ASN A 255 -18.06 -1.90 9.04
CA ASN A 255 -18.62 -2.71 7.95
C ASN A 255 -17.97 -4.10 7.79
N CYS A 256 -16.89 -4.42 8.48
CA CYS A 256 -16.19 -5.71 8.33
C CYS A 256 -17.03 -6.92 8.75
N ILE A 257 -18.16 -6.71 9.44
CA ILE A 257 -19.16 -7.77 9.71
C ILE A 257 -19.76 -8.38 8.42
N LYS A 258 -19.67 -7.68 7.30
CA LYS A 258 -20.08 -8.18 5.99
C LYS A 258 -19.13 -9.25 5.44
N ILE A 259 -17.88 -9.26 5.92
CA ILE A 259 -16.86 -10.22 5.50
C ILE A 259 -17.13 -11.56 6.18
N LYS A 260 -17.47 -12.58 5.40
CA LYS A 260 -17.81 -13.92 5.88
C LYS A 260 -16.70 -14.94 5.62
N ASN A 261 -15.93 -14.72 4.56
CA ASN A 261 -14.82 -15.59 4.17
C ASN A 261 -13.63 -15.45 5.14
N PRO A 262 -12.69 -16.43 5.15
CA PRO A 262 -11.53 -16.41 6.02
C PRO A 262 -10.62 -15.19 5.75
N VAL A 263 -10.14 -14.55 6.81
CA VAL A 263 -9.18 -13.44 6.75
C VAL A 263 -7.96 -13.78 7.58
N HIS A 264 -6.81 -13.93 6.92
CA HIS A 264 -5.52 -14.14 7.56
C HIS A 264 -4.78 -12.80 7.67
N ILE A 265 -4.50 -12.38 8.88
CA ILE A 265 -3.87 -11.10 9.21
C ILE A 265 -2.45 -11.36 9.68
N VAL A 266 -1.45 -10.81 8.99
CA VAL A 266 -0.04 -10.89 9.41
C VAL A 266 0.45 -9.49 9.79
N GLN A 267 0.94 -9.33 11.03
CA GLN A 267 1.29 -8.03 11.56
C GLN A 267 2.64 -8.05 12.28
N GLY A 268 3.52 -7.15 11.90
CA GLY A 268 4.78 -6.95 12.60
C GLY A 268 4.56 -6.34 13.99
N ARG A 269 5.20 -6.92 15.03
CA ARG A 269 5.15 -6.38 16.40
C ARG A 269 5.74 -4.98 16.49
N TYR A 270 6.77 -4.71 15.70
CA TYR A 270 7.54 -3.46 15.71
C TYR A 270 7.21 -2.57 14.51
N ASP A 271 6.02 -2.73 13.95
CA ASP A 271 5.53 -1.89 12.87
C ASP A 271 5.25 -0.47 13.38
N MET A 272 6.09 0.49 12.96
CA MET A 272 6.01 1.89 13.38
C MET A 272 5.23 2.75 12.38
N VAL A 273 4.78 2.18 11.28
CA VAL A 273 3.90 2.86 10.30
C VAL A 273 2.45 2.50 10.56
N CYS A 274 2.19 1.20 10.68
CA CYS A 274 0.86 0.65 10.97
C CYS A 274 0.90 -0.13 12.28
N PRO A 275 0.72 0.51 13.44
CA PRO A 275 0.86 -0.13 14.74
C PRO A 275 -0.04 -1.35 14.92
N PRO A 276 0.42 -2.42 15.61
CA PRO A 276 -0.29 -3.69 15.72
C PRO A 276 -1.67 -3.60 16.40
N ILE A 277 -1.95 -2.50 17.08
CA ILE A 277 -3.28 -2.27 17.69
C ILE A 277 -4.40 -2.27 16.65
N THR A 278 -4.15 -1.76 15.45
CA THR A 278 -5.14 -1.77 14.35
C THR A 278 -5.47 -3.19 13.93
N ALA A 279 -4.45 -4.03 13.69
CA ALA A 279 -4.63 -5.44 13.32
C ALA A 279 -5.37 -6.21 14.42
N PHE A 280 -5.03 -5.97 15.69
CA PHE A 280 -5.68 -6.59 16.83
C PHE A 280 -7.16 -6.22 16.93
N ASN A 281 -7.51 -4.94 16.78
CA ASN A 281 -8.89 -4.48 16.82
C ASN A 281 -9.70 -5.02 15.63
N LEU A 282 -9.12 -5.04 14.44
CA LEU A 282 -9.74 -5.63 13.24
C LEU A 282 -10.05 -7.11 13.46
N HIS A 283 -9.06 -7.89 13.96
CA HIS A 283 -9.23 -9.31 14.27
C HIS A 283 -10.37 -9.56 15.26
N LYS A 284 -10.49 -8.75 16.31
CA LYS A 284 -11.58 -8.86 17.30
C LYS A 284 -12.97 -8.59 16.72
N THR A 285 -13.06 -7.87 15.63
CA THR A 285 -14.35 -7.47 15.01
C THR A 285 -14.74 -8.41 13.86
N LEU A 286 -13.79 -9.00 13.16
CA LEU A 286 -14.03 -9.97 12.09
C LEU A 286 -14.57 -11.28 12.67
N GLN A 287 -15.58 -11.87 12.00
CA GLN A 287 -16.20 -13.12 12.42
C GLN A 287 -15.33 -14.36 12.17
N ASN A 288 -14.52 -14.32 11.10
CA ASN A 288 -13.70 -15.43 10.66
C ASN A 288 -12.29 -14.93 10.30
N SER A 289 -11.44 -14.78 11.31
CA SER A 289 -10.08 -14.32 11.08
C SER A 289 -9.07 -14.98 11.99
N GLU A 290 -7.81 -15.02 11.52
CA GLU A 290 -6.64 -15.43 12.28
C GLU A 290 -5.62 -14.29 12.29
N LEU A 291 -4.98 -14.05 13.43
CA LEU A 291 -3.97 -13.01 13.61
C LEU A 291 -2.62 -13.62 13.94
N TYR A 292 -1.65 -13.36 13.08
CA TYR A 292 -0.25 -13.77 13.22
C TYR A 292 0.62 -12.55 13.53
N ILE A 293 1.14 -12.47 14.76
CA ILE A 293 2.07 -11.41 15.16
C ILE A 293 3.49 -11.93 15.00
N THR A 294 4.27 -11.27 14.14
CA THR A 294 5.67 -11.58 13.85
C THR A 294 6.61 -10.61 14.57
N LEU A 295 7.85 -11.03 14.87
CA LEU A 295 8.89 -10.16 15.42
C LEU A 295 9.55 -9.32 14.32
N SER A 296 8.74 -8.62 13.56
CA SER A 296 9.08 -7.88 12.35
C SER A 296 8.62 -6.42 12.44
N SER A 297 9.12 -5.61 11.52
CA SER A 297 8.71 -4.22 11.26
C SER A 297 7.51 -4.15 10.30
N HIS A 298 7.31 -2.99 9.66
CA HIS A 298 6.32 -2.83 8.58
C HIS A 298 6.71 -3.58 7.30
N GLY A 299 8.00 -3.81 7.10
CA GLY A 299 8.54 -4.44 5.90
C GLY A 299 8.14 -5.92 5.75
N ASN A 300 8.64 -6.50 4.67
CA ASN A 300 8.50 -7.94 4.43
C ASN A 300 9.73 -8.70 4.98
N ASP A 301 9.97 -8.55 6.28
CA ASP A 301 11.07 -9.19 7.00
C ASP A 301 11.00 -10.73 6.87
N PRO A 302 12.09 -11.46 7.12
CA PRO A 302 12.16 -12.92 6.92
C PRO A 302 11.04 -13.71 7.60
N GLU A 303 10.69 -13.35 8.83
CA GLU A 303 9.63 -14.03 9.58
C GLU A 303 8.24 -13.76 8.95
N THR A 304 7.91 -12.49 8.70
CA THR A 304 6.67 -12.11 8.02
C THR A 304 6.56 -12.82 6.67
N ARG A 305 7.64 -12.86 5.89
CA ARG A 305 7.69 -13.56 4.60
C ARG A 305 7.46 -15.06 4.75
N SER A 306 8.01 -15.68 5.77
CA SER A 306 7.82 -17.12 6.04
C SER A 306 6.35 -17.43 6.35
N VAL A 307 5.72 -16.63 7.23
CA VAL A 307 4.30 -16.77 7.57
C VAL A 307 3.43 -16.57 6.33
N LEU A 308 3.67 -15.50 5.55
CA LEU A 308 2.91 -15.24 4.31
C LEU A 308 3.02 -16.38 3.31
N LYS A 309 4.22 -16.93 3.07
CA LYS A 309 4.40 -18.07 2.17
C LYS A 309 3.66 -19.32 2.64
N THR A 310 3.66 -19.57 3.95
CA THR A 310 2.91 -20.69 4.53
C THR A 310 1.41 -20.50 4.32
N LEU A 311 0.88 -19.33 4.63
CA LEU A 311 -0.54 -19.01 4.45
C LEU A 311 -0.96 -19.09 2.98
N ILE A 312 -0.17 -18.55 2.06
CA ILE A 312 -0.44 -18.64 0.62
C ILE A 312 -0.53 -20.09 0.19
N LYS A 313 0.45 -20.92 0.58
CA LYS A 313 0.49 -22.34 0.24
C LYS A 313 -0.69 -23.14 0.82
N THR A 314 -1.17 -22.80 2.01
CA THR A 314 -2.24 -23.55 2.70
C THR A 314 -3.63 -23.06 2.35
N THR A 315 -3.79 -21.79 2.00
CA THR A 315 -5.08 -21.14 1.74
C THR A 315 -5.43 -21.11 0.25
N ILE A 316 -4.48 -20.80 -0.60
CA ILE A 316 -4.70 -20.68 -2.05
C ILE A 316 -4.48 -22.05 -2.70
N LYS A 317 -5.57 -22.62 -3.25
CA LYS A 317 -5.60 -23.99 -3.82
C LYS A 317 -5.78 -23.98 -5.34
#